data_7494e861177df1d5b581a5bcfca0d0cb
#
_entry.id   7494e861177df1d5b581a5bcfca0d0cb
#
_cell.length_a   1.000
_cell.length_b   1.000
_cell.length_c   1.000
_cell.angle_alpha   90.00
_cell.angle_beta   90.00
_cell.angle_gamma   90.00
#
_symmetry.space_group_name_H-M   'P 1'
#
loop_
_entity.id
_entity.type
_entity.pdbx_description
1 polymer ?
#
loop_
_entity_poly.entity_id
_entity_poly.type
_entity_poly.pdbx_seq_one_letter_code
_entity_poly.pdbx_strand_id
1 'polypeptide(L)' 'MKATGIVRRIDDLGRIVIPKEIRRSFRIKEGDPLEIYTDSEGEVIFKKYSPIGELSGMAGEY' A
#
# COMPACT_ATOMS: atom_id res chain seq x y z
N MET A 1 -4.61 0.23 -14.22
CA MET A 1 -3.43 0.24 -13.40
C MET A 1 -2.18 0.44 -14.23
N LYS A 2 -1.13 0.96 -13.65
CA LYS A 2 0.03 1.24 -14.40
C LYS A 2 1.17 0.39 -13.94
N ALA A 3 1.84 -0.27 -14.85
CA ALA A 3 2.95 -1.13 -14.49
C ALA A 3 4.17 -0.29 -14.17
N THR A 4 4.91 -0.67 -13.14
CA THR A 4 6.11 0.05 -12.79
C THR A 4 7.35 -0.65 -13.31
N GLY A 5 7.21 -1.87 -13.71
CA GLY A 5 8.36 -2.65 -14.16
C GLY A 5 9.16 -3.22 -13.01
N ILE A 6 8.76 -2.99 -11.78
CA ILE A 6 9.50 -3.48 -10.64
C ILE A 6 8.96 -4.82 -10.21
N VAL A 7 9.85 -5.77 -9.99
CA VAL A 7 9.47 -7.11 -9.59
C VAL A 7 10.14 -7.42 -8.27
N ARG A 8 9.38 -7.93 -7.31
CA ARG A 8 9.95 -8.30 -6.02
C ARG A 8 9.53 -9.70 -5.66
N ARG A 9 10.32 -10.40 -4.90
CA ARG A 9 9.99 -11.75 -4.50
C ARG A 9 9.45 -11.74 -3.11
N ILE A 10 8.55 -12.66 -2.83
CA ILE A 10 7.99 -12.81 -1.51
C ILE A 10 8.94 -13.66 -0.71
N ASP A 11 9.26 -13.28 0.52
CA ASP A 11 10.22 -14.02 1.34
C ASP A 11 9.52 -15.18 2.06
N ASP A 12 10.24 -15.90 2.92
CA ASP A 12 9.71 -17.08 3.54
C ASP A 12 8.66 -16.75 4.59
N LEU A 13 8.53 -15.52 4.99
CA LEU A 13 7.50 -15.16 5.92
C LEU A 13 6.33 -14.47 5.23
N GLY A 14 6.30 -14.51 3.93
CA GLY A 14 5.20 -13.92 3.17
C GLY A 14 5.29 -12.41 3.01
N ARG A 15 6.45 -11.82 3.20
CA ARG A 15 6.59 -10.40 3.11
C ARG A 15 7.18 -9.96 1.78
N ILE A 16 6.89 -8.76 1.39
CA ILE A 16 7.46 -8.24 0.17
C ILE A 16 7.86 -6.80 0.47
N VAL A 17 8.97 -6.34 -0.08
CA VAL A 17 9.44 -5.01 0.19
C VAL A 17 8.91 -4.05 -0.87
N ILE A 18 8.29 -2.98 -0.45
CA ILE A 18 7.81 -1.97 -1.39
C ILE A 18 8.99 -1.03 -1.65
N PRO A 19 9.39 -0.87 -2.89
CA PRO A 19 10.55 -0.05 -3.23
C PRO A 19 10.43 1.38 -2.73
N LYS A 20 11.57 1.96 -2.37
CA LYS A 20 11.59 3.29 -1.87
C LYS A 20 10.93 4.29 -2.82
N GLU A 21 11.11 4.15 -4.11
CA GLU A 21 10.54 5.06 -5.05
C GLU A 21 9.03 5.07 -4.96
N ILE A 22 8.44 3.89 -4.79
CA ILE A 22 7.00 3.79 -4.71
C ILE A 22 6.53 4.40 -3.40
N ARG A 23 7.26 4.12 -2.32
CA ARG A 23 6.85 4.65 -1.04
C ARG A 23 6.88 6.18 -1.07
N ARG A 24 7.87 6.75 -1.74
CA ARG A 24 7.95 8.18 -1.81
C ARG A 24 6.83 8.75 -2.64
N SER A 25 6.54 8.15 -3.77
CA SER A 25 5.51 8.65 -4.65
C SER A 25 4.16 8.71 -3.97
N PHE A 26 3.88 7.73 -3.12
CA PHE A 26 2.60 7.69 -2.47
C PHE A 26 2.66 8.13 -1.00
N ARG A 27 3.81 8.62 -0.57
CA ARG A 27 3.96 9.09 0.78
C ARG A 27 3.64 8.03 1.83
N ILE A 28 4.14 6.84 1.61
CA ILE A 28 3.94 5.75 2.53
C ILE A 28 5.12 5.71 3.49
N LYS A 29 4.87 5.84 4.77
CA LYS A 29 5.93 5.83 5.74
C LYS A 29 5.85 4.65 6.66
N GLU A 30 6.90 4.40 7.41
CA GLU A 30 6.96 3.30 8.34
C GLU A 30 5.78 3.41 9.28
N GLY A 31 5.10 2.36 9.50
CA GLY A 31 3.95 2.32 10.37
C GLY A 31 2.63 2.69 9.73
N ASP A 32 2.67 3.17 8.51
CA ASP A 32 1.42 3.54 7.86
C ASP A 32 0.60 2.30 7.57
N PRO A 33 -0.67 2.30 7.84
CA PRO A 33 -1.50 1.13 7.55
C PRO A 33 -1.89 1.10 6.07
N LEU A 34 -1.86 -0.06 5.49
CA LEU A 34 -2.27 -0.22 4.11
C LEU A 34 -3.38 -1.24 4.06
N GLU A 35 -4.37 -0.98 3.26
CA GLU A 35 -5.48 -1.91 3.14
C GLU A 35 -5.21 -2.76 1.92
N ILE A 36 -5.47 -4.03 1.98
CA ILE A 36 -5.17 -4.94 0.90
C ILE A 36 -6.43 -5.30 0.15
N TYR A 37 -6.40 -5.13 -1.16
CA TYR A 37 -7.53 -5.51 -1.98
C TYR A 37 -7.08 -6.58 -2.95
N THR A 38 -7.98 -7.39 -3.40
CA THR A 38 -7.66 -8.39 -4.41
C THR A 38 -8.75 -8.32 -5.48
N ASP A 39 -8.45 -8.79 -6.67
CA ASP A 39 -9.48 -8.84 -7.70
C ASP A 39 -9.51 -10.24 -8.27
N SER A 40 -10.44 -10.51 -9.17
CA SER A 40 -10.58 -11.84 -9.71
C SER A 40 -9.50 -12.21 -10.69
N GLU A 41 -8.64 -11.31 -11.06
CA GLU A 41 -7.59 -11.63 -11.97
C GLU A 41 -6.27 -11.90 -11.29
N GLY A 42 -6.29 -12.12 -10.02
CA GLY A 42 -5.08 -12.45 -9.31
C GLY A 42 -4.23 -11.26 -8.89
N GLU A 43 -4.80 -10.10 -8.81
CA GLU A 43 -4.01 -8.94 -8.45
C GLU A 43 -4.17 -8.64 -6.97
N VAL A 44 -3.10 -8.20 -6.34
CA VAL A 44 -3.13 -7.80 -4.95
C VAL A 44 -2.79 -6.31 -4.96
N ILE A 45 -3.67 -5.49 -4.43
CA ILE A 45 -3.52 -4.05 -4.48
C ILE A 45 -3.45 -3.50 -3.07
N PHE A 46 -2.45 -2.65 -2.78
CA PHE A 46 -2.31 -2.06 -1.48
C PHE A 46 -2.68 -0.60 -1.58
N LYS A 47 -3.56 -0.13 -0.73
CA LYS A 47 -3.94 1.27 -0.77
C LYS A 47 -3.78 1.84 0.62
N LYS A 48 -3.44 3.09 0.77
CA LYS A 48 -3.28 3.67 2.08
C LYS A 48 -4.63 3.63 2.76
N TYR A 49 -4.66 3.15 3.98
CA TYR A 49 -5.92 2.99 4.69
C TYR A 49 -6.37 4.33 5.21
N SER A 50 -7.60 4.68 4.93
CA SER A 50 -8.12 5.94 5.32
C SER A 50 -9.46 5.70 5.96
N PRO A 51 -9.54 5.73 7.23
CA PRO A 51 -10.82 5.45 7.87
C PRO A 51 -11.74 6.61 7.56
N ILE A 52 -13.00 6.34 7.79
CA ILE A 52 -13.92 7.27 7.55
C ILE A 52 -13.57 8.58 7.92
N GLY A 53 -12.92 8.65 8.88
CA GLY A 53 -12.67 9.89 9.34
C GLY A 53 -11.93 10.72 8.41
N GLU A 54 -11.36 10.11 7.50
CA GLU A 54 -10.61 10.81 6.70
C GLU A 54 -11.35 11.91 6.25
N LEU A 55 -12.53 11.77 6.29
CA LEU A 55 -13.23 12.70 5.71
C LEU A 55 -13.10 13.81 6.57
N SER A 56 -12.83 13.62 7.57
CA SER A 56 -12.87 14.65 8.36
C SER A 56 -11.52 15.07 8.49
N GLY A 57 -10.86 14.85 7.73
CA GLY A 57 -9.65 15.24 7.87
C GLY A 57 -9.13 15.03 9.14
N MET A 58 -9.87 14.89 10.00
CA MET A 58 -9.40 14.67 11.17
C MET A 58 -8.84 13.56 11.21
N ALA A 59 -9.01 13.05 10.27
CA ALA A 59 -8.56 11.86 10.30
C ALA A 59 -7.20 11.90 10.65
N GLY A 60 -6.62 12.76 10.51
CA GLY A 60 -5.33 12.66 10.75
C GLY A 60 -4.94 11.91 11.85
N GLU A 61 -5.76 11.64 12.61
CA GLU A 61 -5.45 10.96 13.62
C GLU A 61 -5.17 9.66 13.55
N TYR A 62 -4.90 9.08 12.89
CA TYR A 62 -4.53 7.81 12.85
C TYR A 62 -3.39 7.63 13.50
#